data_13aa1704cbc095219ec752228ec06242
#
_entry.id   13aa1704cbc095219ec752228ec06242
#
_cell.length_a   1.000
_cell.length_b   1.000
_cell.length_c   1.000
_cell.angle_alpha   90.00
_cell.angle_beta   90.00
_cell.angle_gamma   90.00
#
_symmetry.space_group_name_H-M   'P 1'
#
loop_
_entity.id
_entity.type
_entity.pdbx_description
1 polymer ?
#
loop_
_entity_poly.entity_id
_entity_poly.type
_entity_poly.pdbx_seq_one_letter_code
_entity_poly.pdbx_strand_id
1 'polypeptide(L)'
;VPGGSSRTSIRRYLGKSRYWLASFTEFTSYCPPDGFLVVCADDENAMRVAASAKTNVITYSVNDSSATFSAANVNKNGVNCSYTLCYEEQPLIDITLKVPGSHNVSNSLAAAAAAYQLGCSAKDIKDGLEAFNGTGRRFEKKGEYNGAVVIDDYAHHPTEIQATLSAARAVAGDNKIYAIFQPHTYSRAIAFLNDFPVALKEADCVIVTDIFSAREKDPGTVSGKSMADLFSEYGLNALHMSDFDEIAQKIRT
;
A
#
# COMPACT_ATOMS: atom_id res chain seq x y z
N VAL A 1 28.01 8.75 -28.51
CA VAL A 1 27.47 9.28 -27.24
C VAL A 1 25.98 9.42 -27.38
N PRO A 2 25.12 8.64 -26.69
CA PRO A 2 23.70 8.92 -26.60
C PRO A 2 23.34 9.45 -25.20
N GLY A 3 23.18 10.73 -25.09
CA GLY A 3 22.65 11.39 -23.90
C GLY A 3 21.34 12.10 -24.24
N GLY A 4 20.20 11.41 -24.09
CA GLY A 4 18.93 12.03 -24.47
C GLY A 4 17.64 11.48 -23.87
N SER A 5 17.64 10.48 -22.97
CA SER A 5 16.39 9.82 -22.54
C SER A 5 15.88 10.13 -21.12
N SER A 6 16.72 10.61 -20.21
CA SER A 6 16.31 10.79 -18.80
C SER A 6 15.48 12.05 -18.53
N ARG A 7 15.66 13.13 -19.31
CA ARG A 7 14.95 14.39 -19.07
C ARG A 7 13.48 14.39 -19.55
N THR A 8 13.15 13.55 -20.53
CA THR A 8 11.78 13.48 -21.09
C THR A 8 10.84 12.67 -20.19
N SER A 9 11.35 11.61 -19.54
CA SER A 9 10.58 10.80 -18.60
C SER A 9 10.27 11.59 -17.31
N ILE A 10 11.25 12.31 -16.77
CA ILE A 10 11.08 13.15 -15.57
C ILE A 10 10.06 14.27 -15.82
N ARG A 11 10.09 14.93 -17.00
CA ARG A 11 9.09 15.96 -17.34
C ARG A 11 7.68 15.39 -17.48
N ARG A 12 7.51 14.17 -17.99
CA ARG A 12 6.21 13.49 -18.07
C ARG A 12 5.68 13.12 -16.69
N TYR A 13 6.55 12.73 -15.77
CA TYR A 13 6.22 12.41 -14.38
C TYR A 13 5.85 13.67 -13.57
N LEU A 14 6.63 14.74 -13.70
CA LEU A 14 6.35 16.03 -13.07
C LEU A 14 5.07 16.68 -13.60
N GLY A 15 4.73 16.47 -14.88
CA GLY A 15 3.45 16.90 -15.46
C GLY A 15 2.26 16.16 -14.81
N LYS A 16 2.35 14.83 -14.65
CA LYS A 16 1.29 14.03 -14.01
C LYS A 16 1.14 14.39 -12.53
N SER A 17 2.22 14.60 -11.79
CA SER A 17 2.20 15.03 -10.39
C SER A 17 1.42 16.36 -10.19
N ARG A 18 1.56 17.33 -11.10
CA ARG A 18 0.81 18.59 -11.03
C ARG A 18 -0.70 18.39 -11.25
N TYR A 19 -1.09 17.48 -12.13
CA TYR A 19 -2.52 17.17 -12.35
C TYR A 19 -3.16 16.51 -11.12
N TRP A 20 -2.45 15.57 -10.50
CA TRP A 20 -2.93 14.93 -9.27
C TRP A 20 -3.12 15.95 -8.14
N LEU A 21 -2.12 16.77 -7.88
CA LEU A 21 -2.21 17.82 -6.86
C LEU A 21 -3.37 18.78 -7.15
N ALA A 22 -3.54 19.22 -8.40
CA ALA A 22 -4.64 20.09 -8.78
C ALA A 22 -6.01 19.43 -8.55
N SER A 23 -6.17 18.17 -8.94
CA SER A 23 -7.42 17.43 -8.74
C SER A 23 -7.75 17.22 -7.26
N PHE A 24 -6.76 16.87 -6.43
CA PHE A 24 -6.98 16.76 -4.98
C PHE A 24 -7.22 18.11 -4.32
N THR A 25 -6.56 19.18 -4.78
CA THR A 25 -6.83 20.56 -4.31
C THR A 25 -8.27 20.97 -4.66
N GLU A 26 -8.72 20.66 -5.89
CA GLU A 26 -10.11 20.89 -6.28
C GLU A 26 -11.08 20.07 -5.40
N PHE A 27 -10.77 18.79 -5.16
CA PHE A 27 -11.57 17.93 -4.28
C PHE A 27 -11.75 18.53 -2.88
N THR A 28 -10.69 19.12 -2.28
CA THR A 28 -10.81 19.75 -0.96
C THR A 28 -11.74 20.96 -0.97
N SER A 29 -11.94 21.61 -2.12
CA SER A 29 -12.86 22.76 -2.25
C SER A 29 -14.33 22.37 -2.16
N TYR A 30 -14.65 21.10 -2.35
CA TYR A 30 -16.03 20.57 -2.19
C TYR A 30 -16.39 20.29 -0.72
N CYS A 31 -15.40 20.31 0.16
CA CYS A 31 -15.69 20.15 1.58
C CYS A 31 -16.31 21.45 2.12
N PRO A 32 -17.49 21.38 2.78
CA PRO A 32 -18.15 22.57 3.30
C PRO A 32 -17.33 23.20 4.43
N PRO A 33 -17.45 24.52 4.67
CA PRO A 33 -16.67 25.23 5.69
C PRO A 33 -16.87 24.70 7.12
N ASP A 34 -18.02 24.13 7.42
CA ASP A 34 -18.39 23.51 8.69
C ASP A 34 -18.05 22.00 8.74
N GLY A 35 -17.49 21.45 7.67
CA GLY A 35 -16.98 20.09 7.61
C GLY A 35 -15.57 19.96 8.16
N PHE A 36 -14.96 18.80 7.93
CA PHE A 36 -13.55 18.56 8.26
C PHE A 36 -12.87 17.68 7.22
N LEU A 37 -11.55 17.79 7.16
CA LEU A 37 -10.71 17.01 6.27
C LEU A 37 -9.69 16.23 7.13
N VAL A 38 -9.69 14.89 7.03
CA VAL A 38 -8.71 14.05 7.72
C VAL A 38 -7.54 13.80 6.77
N VAL A 39 -6.31 14.13 7.20
CA VAL A 39 -5.13 14.16 6.34
C VAL A 39 -3.94 13.44 6.97
N CYS A 40 -3.27 12.59 6.19
CA CYS A 40 -2.03 11.95 6.58
C CYS A 40 -0.88 12.97 6.62
N ALA A 41 -0.34 13.26 7.80
CA ALA A 41 0.81 14.15 7.95
C ALA A 41 2.13 13.52 7.52
N ASP A 42 2.19 12.18 7.40
CA ASP A 42 3.35 11.46 6.88
C ASP A 42 3.51 11.60 5.34
N ASP A 43 2.51 12.16 4.63
CA ASP A 43 2.54 12.39 3.18
C ASP A 43 2.62 13.89 2.87
N GLU A 44 3.77 14.33 2.35
CA GLU A 44 4.02 15.73 2.00
C GLU A 44 3.03 16.28 0.96
N ASN A 45 2.57 15.45 0.00
CA ASN A 45 1.63 15.90 -1.02
C ASN A 45 0.22 16.05 -0.45
N ALA A 46 -0.18 15.16 0.46
CA ALA A 46 -1.44 15.30 1.19
C ALA A 46 -1.45 16.58 2.03
N MET A 47 -0.35 16.89 2.73
CA MET A 47 -0.20 18.13 3.50
C MET A 47 -0.20 19.38 2.61
N ARG A 48 0.44 19.32 1.42
CA ARG A 48 0.39 20.45 0.45
C ARG A 48 -1.03 20.70 -0.05
N VAL A 49 -1.80 19.66 -0.29
CA VAL A 49 -3.22 19.77 -0.67
C VAL A 49 -4.02 20.35 0.49
N ALA A 50 -3.84 19.84 1.70
CA ALA A 50 -4.54 20.29 2.90
C ALA A 50 -4.31 21.78 3.22
N ALA A 51 -3.12 22.32 2.91
CA ALA A 51 -2.79 23.73 3.12
C ALA A 51 -3.69 24.71 2.35
N SER A 52 -4.39 24.23 1.31
CA SER A 52 -5.37 25.02 0.54
C SER A 52 -6.82 24.82 0.98
N ALA A 53 -7.09 23.92 1.91
CA ALA A 53 -8.44 23.62 2.39
C ALA A 53 -9.03 24.80 3.16
N LYS A 54 -10.34 25.01 2.98
CA LYS A 54 -11.10 26.09 3.69
C LYS A 54 -11.92 25.54 4.86
N THR A 55 -11.76 24.29 5.16
CA THR A 55 -12.42 23.56 6.24
C THR A 55 -11.41 23.20 7.33
N ASN A 56 -11.88 22.73 8.47
CA ASN A 56 -11.00 22.25 9.53
C ASN A 56 -10.16 21.06 9.07
N VAL A 57 -8.84 21.12 9.25
CA VAL A 57 -7.90 20.05 8.87
C VAL A 57 -7.49 19.30 10.14
N ILE A 58 -7.81 18.00 10.16
CA ILE A 58 -7.46 17.06 11.22
C ILE A 58 -6.32 16.19 10.70
N THR A 59 -5.14 16.32 11.28
CA THR A 59 -3.97 15.54 10.86
C THR A 59 -3.88 14.22 11.62
N TYR A 60 -3.33 13.19 10.96
CA TYR A 60 -2.92 11.97 11.63
C TYR A 60 -1.54 11.52 11.16
N SER A 61 -0.78 10.87 12.05
CA SER A 61 0.57 10.37 11.73
C SER A 61 0.93 9.16 12.57
N VAL A 62 1.70 8.26 11.98
CA VAL A 62 2.38 7.16 12.69
C VAL A 62 3.76 7.62 13.21
N ASN A 63 4.36 8.61 12.56
CA ASN A 63 5.76 9.02 12.79
C ASN A 63 5.90 10.35 13.53
N ASP A 64 4.87 11.20 13.53
CA ASP A 64 4.88 12.53 14.14
C ASP A 64 3.81 12.62 15.26
N SER A 65 4.27 12.71 16.50
CA SER A 65 3.39 12.83 17.66
C SER A 65 2.67 14.18 17.76
N SER A 66 3.12 15.20 17.04
CA SER A 66 2.48 16.54 17.01
C SER A 66 1.23 16.59 16.11
N ALA A 67 0.96 15.54 15.31
CA ALA A 67 -0.28 15.42 14.57
C ALA A 67 -1.48 15.34 15.52
N THR A 68 -2.65 15.83 15.10
CA THR A 68 -3.89 15.82 15.90
C THR A 68 -4.19 14.42 16.44
N PHE A 69 -4.02 13.39 15.60
CA PHE A 69 -4.06 11.99 16.02
C PHE A 69 -2.73 11.32 15.71
N SER A 70 -2.19 10.58 16.68
CA SER A 70 -0.92 9.87 16.49
C SER A 70 -0.95 8.47 17.12
N ALA A 71 0.02 7.64 16.75
CA ALA A 71 0.23 6.32 17.33
C ALA A 71 1.49 6.31 18.18
N ALA A 72 1.35 5.98 19.46
CA ALA A 72 2.47 5.70 20.35
C ALA A 72 2.58 4.19 20.63
N ASN A 73 3.75 3.73 21.09
CA ASN A 73 3.98 2.34 21.52
C ASN A 73 3.62 1.30 20.43
N VAL A 74 3.88 1.61 19.17
CA VAL A 74 3.53 0.73 18.04
C VAL A 74 4.32 -0.58 18.14
N ASN A 75 3.59 -1.69 18.29
CA ASN A 75 4.14 -3.04 18.32
C ASN A 75 3.58 -3.86 17.14
N LYS A 76 4.49 -4.51 16.39
CA LYS A 76 4.18 -5.27 15.17
C LYS A 76 4.54 -6.73 15.39
N ASN A 77 3.68 -7.47 16.09
CA ASN A 77 3.89 -8.88 16.40
C ASN A 77 3.14 -9.79 15.42
N GLY A 78 3.81 -10.18 14.34
CA GLY A 78 3.27 -11.15 13.37
C GLY A 78 1.99 -10.63 12.68
N VAL A 79 0.87 -11.32 12.92
CA VAL A 79 -0.44 -11.01 12.28
C VAL A 79 -1.20 -9.86 12.93
N ASN A 80 -0.80 -9.39 14.10
CA ASN A 80 -1.48 -8.33 14.83
C ASN A 80 -0.57 -7.10 14.94
N CYS A 81 -1.18 -5.91 14.98
CA CYS A 81 -0.50 -4.67 15.34
C CYS A 81 -1.20 -4.05 16.54
N SER A 82 -0.45 -3.61 17.54
CA SER A 82 -1.03 -2.84 18.65
C SER A 82 -0.35 -1.49 18.79
N TYR A 83 -1.09 -0.51 19.26
CA TYR A 83 -0.58 0.84 19.50
C TYR A 83 -1.48 1.58 20.49
N THR A 84 -0.96 2.65 21.08
CA THR A 84 -1.74 3.60 21.85
C THR A 84 -2.20 4.72 20.92
N LEU A 85 -3.52 4.88 20.72
CA LEU A 85 -4.10 6.02 20.03
C LEU A 85 -3.92 7.26 20.90
N CYS A 86 -3.30 8.29 20.36
CA CYS A 86 -3.16 9.59 21.02
C CYS A 86 -4.00 10.65 20.29
N TYR A 87 -4.53 11.60 21.06
CA TYR A 87 -5.21 12.80 20.60
C TYR A 87 -4.53 14.02 21.22
N GLU A 88 -4.07 14.97 20.39
CA GLU A 88 -3.32 16.17 20.84
C GLU A 88 -2.22 15.81 21.85
N GLU A 89 -1.36 14.87 21.45
CA GLU A 89 -0.23 14.33 22.23
C GLU A 89 -0.62 13.56 23.51
N GLN A 90 -1.92 13.48 23.87
CA GLN A 90 -2.38 12.75 25.04
C GLN A 90 -2.84 11.34 24.70
N PRO A 91 -2.41 10.31 25.46
CA PRO A 91 -2.91 8.95 25.29
C PRO A 91 -4.43 8.89 25.47
N LEU A 92 -5.13 8.31 24.51
CA LEU A 92 -6.59 8.18 24.52
C LEU A 92 -7.02 6.77 24.86
N ILE A 93 -6.53 5.76 24.12
CA ILE A 93 -6.87 4.35 24.33
C ILE A 93 -5.88 3.43 23.60
N ASP A 94 -5.65 2.22 24.15
CA ASP A 94 -4.88 1.17 23.47
C ASP A 94 -5.75 0.38 22.50
N ILE A 95 -5.21 0.13 21.31
CA ILE A 95 -5.89 -0.55 20.20
C ILE A 95 -5.04 -1.75 19.75
N THR A 96 -5.69 -2.88 19.47
CA THR A 96 -5.09 -4.07 18.89
C THR A 96 -5.80 -4.43 17.58
N LEU A 97 -5.11 -4.23 16.47
CA LEU A 97 -5.63 -4.57 15.14
C LEU A 97 -5.38 -6.06 14.84
N LYS A 98 -6.35 -6.72 14.23
CA LYS A 98 -6.24 -8.10 13.74
C LYS A 98 -5.65 -8.20 12.33
N VAL A 99 -5.21 -7.09 11.77
CA VAL A 99 -4.60 -6.99 10.43
C VAL A 99 -3.15 -6.53 10.55
N PRO A 100 -2.21 -7.16 9.81
CA PRO A 100 -0.80 -6.84 9.91
C PRO A 100 -0.42 -5.58 9.12
N GLY A 101 0.76 -5.04 9.44
CA GLY A 101 1.39 -3.98 8.67
C GLY A 101 1.17 -2.56 9.21
N SER A 102 2.21 -1.74 9.13
CA SER A 102 2.20 -0.35 9.59
C SER A 102 1.21 0.54 8.82
N HIS A 103 0.93 0.20 7.56
CA HIS A 103 -0.09 0.90 6.78
C HIS A 103 -1.50 0.72 7.39
N ASN A 104 -1.79 -0.40 8.06
CA ASN A 104 -3.06 -0.58 8.75
C ASN A 104 -3.12 0.22 10.05
N VAL A 105 -2.00 0.48 10.73
CA VAL A 105 -1.98 1.46 11.83
C VAL A 105 -2.32 2.85 11.28
N SER A 106 -1.72 3.28 10.18
CA SER A 106 -2.04 4.56 9.53
C SER A 106 -3.51 4.65 9.10
N ASN A 107 -4.06 3.60 8.48
CA ASN A 107 -5.47 3.53 8.10
C ASN A 107 -6.42 3.61 9.30
N SER A 108 -6.05 2.94 10.40
CA SER A 108 -6.85 2.97 11.63
C SER A 108 -6.82 4.33 12.32
N LEU A 109 -5.71 5.07 12.25
CA LEU A 109 -5.64 6.47 12.71
C LEU A 109 -6.58 7.36 11.91
N ALA A 110 -6.63 7.22 10.59
CA ALA A 110 -7.57 7.96 9.74
C ALA A 110 -9.02 7.68 10.12
N ALA A 111 -9.36 6.40 10.32
CA ALA A 111 -10.70 5.99 10.73
C ALA A 111 -11.06 6.50 12.13
N ALA A 112 -10.11 6.41 13.09
CA ALA A 112 -10.27 6.93 14.43
C ALA A 112 -10.50 8.44 14.43
N ALA A 113 -9.69 9.19 13.67
CA ALA A 113 -9.82 10.64 13.54
C ALA A 113 -11.22 11.03 13.00
N ALA A 114 -11.67 10.36 11.94
CA ALA A 114 -12.99 10.62 11.38
C ALA A 114 -14.11 10.29 12.36
N ALA A 115 -14.06 9.12 13.01
CA ALA A 115 -15.07 8.70 13.98
C ALA A 115 -15.12 9.62 15.21
N TYR A 116 -13.96 10.05 15.71
CA TYR A 116 -13.88 10.98 16.84
C TYR A 116 -14.52 12.34 16.51
N GLN A 117 -14.26 12.89 15.31
CA GLN A 117 -14.87 14.12 14.84
C GLN A 117 -16.39 14.00 14.66
N LEU A 118 -16.88 12.79 14.42
CA LEU A 118 -18.32 12.49 14.35
C LEU A 118 -18.96 12.21 15.73
N GLY A 119 -18.20 12.33 16.82
CA GLY A 119 -18.71 12.21 18.19
C GLY A 119 -18.68 10.78 18.76
N CYS A 120 -17.98 9.83 18.10
CA CYS A 120 -17.79 8.50 18.68
C CYS A 120 -16.88 8.56 19.91
N SER A 121 -17.20 7.78 20.95
CA SER A 121 -16.32 7.66 22.11
C SER A 121 -15.04 6.87 21.77
N ALA A 122 -13.98 7.08 22.56
CA ALA A 122 -12.75 6.30 22.41
C ALA A 122 -13.01 4.79 22.48
N LYS A 123 -13.97 4.38 23.32
CA LYS A 123 -14.37 2.98 23.45
C LYS A 123 -15.02 2.45 22.16
N ASP A 124 -15.95 3.20 21.56
CA ASP A 124 -16.62 2.78 20.32
C ASP A 124 -15.61 2.68 19.16
N ILE A 125 -14.65 3.62 19.09
CA ILE A 125 -13.55 3.60 18.12
C ILE A 125 -12.70 2.34 18.30
N LYS A 126 -12.29 2.02 19.54
CA LYS A 126 -11.56 0.80 19.86
C LYS A 126 -12.34 -0.44 19.44
N ASP A 127 -13.57 -0.57 19.90
CA ASP A 127 -14.41 -1.74 19.65
C ASP A 127 -14.60 -1.97 18.13
N GLY A 128 -14.81 -0.90 17.35
CA GLY A 128 -14.94 -0.95 15.91
C GLY A 128 -13.65 -1.37 15.20
N LEU A 129 -12.51 -0.80 15.59
CA LEU A 129 -11.21 -1.13 15.00
C LEU A 129 -10.76 -2.54 15.34
N GLU A 130 -10.98 -3.00 16.57
CA GLU A 130 -10.62 -4.37 17.00
C GLU A 130 -11.58 -5.45 16.46
N ALA A 131 -12.80 -5.06 16.06
CA ALA A 131 -13.73 -5.96 15.37
C ALA A 131 -13.40 -6.14 13.89
N PHE A 132 -12.60 -5.24 13.30
CA PHE A 132 -12.24 -5.29 11.89
C PHE A 132 -11.29 -6.45 11.60
N ASN A 133 -11.68 -7.34 10.70
CA ASN A 133 -10.91 -8.53 10.32
C ASN A 133 -10.24 -8.41 8.93
N GLY A 134 -10.18 -7.20 8.38
CA GLY A 134 -9.66 -6.95 7.04
C GLY A 134 -10.74 -6.85 5.97
N THR A 135 -10.34 -6.43 4.79
CA THR A 135 -11.19 -6.41 3.58
C THR A 135 -10.75 -7.50 2.64
N GLY A 136 -11.67 -8.03 1.83
CA GLY A 136 -11.33 -8.98 0.78
C GLY A 136 -10.22 -8.45 -0.12
N ARG A 137 -9.28 -9.30 -0.50
CA ARG A 137 -8.11 -8.96 -1.30
C ARG A 137 -7.21 -7.85 -0.72
N ARG A 138 -7.11 -7.77 0.62
CA ARG A 138 -6.17 -6.90 1.34
C ARG A 138 -5.50 -7.71 2.43
N PHE A 139 -4.37 -8.32 2.10
CA PHE A 139 -3.65 -9.32 2.91
C PHE A 139 -4.59 -10.41 3.41
N GLU A 140 -5.49 -10.85 2.54
CA GLU A 140 -6.55 -11.81 2.88
C GLU A 140 -5.99 -13.23 2.93
N LYS A 141 -6.06 -13.89 4.09
CA LYS A 141 -5.73 -15.32 4.20
C LYS A 141 -6.81 -16.15 3.50
N LYS A 142 -6.47 -16.77 2.37
CA LYS A 142 -7.37 -17.65 1.62
C LYS A 142 -7.38 -19.07 2.18
N GLY A 143 -6.33 -19.47 2.87
CA GLY A 143 -6.21 -20.81 3.45
C GLY A 143 -4.78 -21.23 3.66
N GLU A 144 -4.59 -22.54 3.84
CA GLU A 144 -3.28 -23.18 3.98
C GLU A 144 -3.19 -24.38 3.04
N TYR A 145 -2.02 -24.58 2.45
CA TYR A 145 -1.73 -25.73 1.62
C TYR A 145 -0.34 -26.29 1.99
N ASN A 146 -0.29 -27.54 2.43
CA ASN A 146 0.94 -28.22 2.87
C ASN A 146 1.79 -27.39 3.86
N GLY A 147 1.13 -26.67 4.78
CA GLY A 147 1.80 -25.80 5.75
C GLY A 147 2.14 -24.41 5.21
N ALA A 148 1.97 -24.13 3.94
CA ALA A 148 2.12 -22.79 3.38
C ALA A 148 0.81 -21.99 3.53
N VAL A 149 0.92 -20.77 4.04
CA VAL A 149 -0.21 -19.83 4.11
C VAL A 149 -0.40 -19.16 2.75
N VAL A 150 -1.63 -19.19 2.22
CA VAL A 150 -2.00 -18.54 0.96
C VAL A 150 -2.67 -17.21 1.27
N ILE A 151 -2.07 -16.12 0.78
CA ILE A 151 -2.54 -14.75 0.96
C ILE A 151 -2.93 -14.16 -0.40
N ASP A 152 -4.09 -13.50 -0.48
CA ASP A 152 -4.52 -12.72 -1.64
C ASP A 152 -4.46 -11.23 -1.30
N ASP A 153 -3.78 -10.45 -2.16
CA ASP A 153 -3.69 -9.00 -2.04
C ASP A 153 -3.89 -8.32 -3.39
N TYR A 154 -4.60 -7.20 -3.39
CA TYR A 154 -4.85 -6.42 -4.60
C TYR A 154 -3.74 -5.40 -4.91
N ALA A 155 -2.62 -5.46 -4.19
CA ALA A 155 -1.48 -4.59 -4.40
C ALA A 155 -0.99 -4.65 -5.85
N HIS A 156 -0.93 -3.51 -6.50
CA HIS A 156 -0.53 -3.36 -7.90
C HIS A 156 0.33 -2.11 -8.15
N HIS A 157 0.51 -1.27 -7.15
CA HIS A 157 1.47 -0.16 -7.15
C HIS A 157 2.72 -0.57 -6.36
N PRO A 158 3.95 -0.18 -6.76
CA PRO A 158 5.17 -0.58 -6.05
C PRO A 158 5.13 -0.35 -4.54
N THR A 159 4.60 0.79 -4.09
CA THR A 159 4.47 1.09 -2.66
C THR A 159 3.53 0.12 -1.93
N GLU A 160 2.41 -0.26 -2.57
CA GLU A 160 1.48 -1.25 -2.01
C GLU A 160 2.13 -2.63 -1.93
N ILE A 161 2.81 -3.07 -3.02
CA ILE A 161 3.53 -4.35 -3.08
C ILE A 161 4.58 -4.43 -1.97
N GLN A 162 5.36 -3.37 -1.80
CA GLN A 162 6.36 -3.29 -0.74
C GLN A 162 5.73 -3.42 0.66
N ALA A 163 4.62 -2.72 0.90
CA ALA A 163 3.90 -2.79 2.17
C ALA A 163 3.36 -4.20 2.45
N THR A 164 2.76 -4.84 1.42
CA THR A 164 2.24 -6.21 1.49
C THR A 164 3.35 -7.21 1.78
N LEU A 165 4.49 -7.13 1.06
CA LEU A 165 5.60 -8.06 1.26
C LEU A 165 6.31 -7.84 2.60
N SER A 166 6.41 -6.61 3.08
CA SER A 166 6.93 -6.34 4.43
C SER A 166 6.02 -6.95 5.51
N ALA A 167 4.70 -6.89 5.33
CA ALA A 167 3.76 -7.57 6.21
C ALA A 167 3.89 -9.10 6.11
N ALA A 168 4.04 -9.63 4.89
CA ALA A 168 4.25 -11.05 4.65
C ALA A 168 5.53 -11.55 5.30
N ARG A 169 6.63 -10.81 5.22
CA ARG A 169 7.90 -11.15 5.86
C ARG A 169 7.79 -11.17 7.39
N ALA A 170 7.07 -10.22 7.97
CA ALA A 170 6.81 -10.21 9.42
C ALA A 170 6.01 -11.44 9.89
N VAL A 171 5.11 -11.96 9.05
CA VAL A 171 4.33 -13.17 9.34
C VAL A 171 5.13 -14.45 9.05
N ALA A 172 5.87 -14.49 7.95
CA ALA A 172 6.62 -15.66 7.50
C ALA A 172 7.90 -15.90 8.32
N GLY A 173 8.48 -14.87 8.97
CA GLY A 173 9.78 -14.97 9.62
C GLY A 173 10.84 -15.43 8.62
N ASP A 174 11.51 -16.56 8.94
CA ASP A 174 12.56 -17.15 8.09
C ASP A 174 12.02 -18.07 6.98
N ASN A 175 10.69 -18.29 6.91
CA ASN A 175 10.10 -19.11 5.85
C ASN A 175 10.13 -18.38 4.50
N LYS A 176 10.12 -19.15 3.42
CA LYS A 176 10.15 -18.62 2.05
C LYS A 176 8.83 -17.94 1.67
N ILE A 177 8.95 -16.82 0.97
CA ILE A 177 7.84 -16.10 0.36
C ILE A 177 7.89 -16.27 -1.15
N TYR A 178 6.84 -16.86 -1.70
CA TYR A 178 6.58 -16.93 -3.14
C TYR A 178 5.58 -15.83 -3.50
N ALA A 179 6.01 -14.84 -4.29
CA ALA A 179 5.15 -13.77 -4.78
C ALA A 179 4.69 -14.10 -6.20
N ILE A 180 3.38 -14.32 -6.39
CA ILE A 180 2.77 -14.45 -7.72
C ILE A 180 2.25 -13.06 -8.08
N PHE A 181 2.94 -12.41 -9.03
CA PHE A 181 2.66 -11.04 -9.42
C PHE A 181 2.01 -10.98 -10.80
N GLN A 182 0.74 -10.56 -10.84
CA GLN A 182 0.05 -10.21 -12.08
C GLN A 182 0.11 -8.69 -12.29
N PRO A 183 0.93 -8.18 -13.21
CA PRO A 183 0.96 -6.76 -13.50
C PRO A 183 -0.40 -6.30 -14.05
N HIS A 184 -0.89 -5.16 -13.57
CA HIS A 184 -2.20 -4.64 -13.95
C HIS A 184 -2.04 -3.38 -14.81
N THR A 185 -2.51 -3.44 -16.06
CA THR A 185 -2.41 -2.48 -17.15
C THR A 185 -0.98 -2.26 -17.69
N TYR A 186 -0.89 -2.11 -19.00
CA TYR A 186 0.39 -1.83 -19.68
C TYR A 186 0.97 -0.47 -19.29
N SER A 187 0.10 0.54 -19.18
CA SER A 187 0.53 1.90 -18.82
C SER A 187 1.20 1.95 -17.44
N ARG A 188 0.69 1.19 -16.47
CA ARG A 188 1.28 1.08 -15.14
C ARG A 188 2.56 0.24 -15.17
N ALA A 189 2.54 -0.90 -15.87
CA ALA A 189 3.72 -1.76 -16.03
C ALA A 189 4.90 -0.96 -16.60
N ILE A 190 4.66 -0.12 -17.62
CA ILE A 190 5.69 0.75 -18.20
C ILE A 190 6.12 1.86 -17.22
N ALA A 191 5.15 2.49 -16.53
CA ALA A 191 5.44 3.63 -15.66
C ALA A 191 6.33 3.26 -14.46
N PHE A 192 6.15 2.06 -13.92
CA PHE A 192 6.84 1.58 -12.72
C PHE A 192 7.78 0.41 -12.96
N LEU A 193 8.19 0.20 -14.22
CA LEU A 193 8.96 -0.97 -14.63
C LEU A 193 10.22 -1.21 -13.78
N ASN A 194 10.94 -0.13 -13.43
CA ASN A 194 12.15 -0.19 -12.62
C ASN A 194 11.89 -0.13 -11.10
N ASP A 195 10.67 0.21 -10.70
CA ASP A 195 10.29 0.31 -9.27
C ASP A 195 9.80 -1.05 -8.73
N PHE A 196 9.21 -1.90 -9.59
CA PHE A 196 8.72 -3.22 -9.19
C PHE A 196 9.81 -4.14 -8.62
N PRO A 197 11.02 -4.26 -9.21
CA PRO A 197 12.05 -5.12 -8.62
C PRO A 197 12.42 -4.70 -7.20
N VAL A 198 12.48 -3.40 -6.93
CA VAL A 198 12.77 -2.87 -5.59
C VAL A 198 11.65 -3.21 -4.62
N ALA A 199 10.40 -3.11 -5.07
CA ALA A 199 9.22 -3.43 -4.25
C ALA A 199 9.10 -4.92 -3.93
N LEU A 200 9.56 -5.80 -4.83
CA LEU A 200 9.47 -7.25 -4.73
C LEU A 200 10.64 -7.91 -3.99
N LYS A 201 11.63 -7.17 -3.52
CA LYS A 201 12.88 -7.68 -2.93
C LYS A 201 12.73 -8.58 -1.70
N GLU A 202 11.63 -8.44 -0.96
CA GLU A 202 11.34 -9.27 0.21
C GLU A 202 10.82 -10.67 -0.15
N ALA A 203 10.50 -10.93 -1.42
CA ALA A 203 10.11 -12.24 -1.91
C ALA A 203 11.34 -13.09 -2.24
N ASP A 204 11.33 -14.36 -1.84
CA ASP A 204 12.41 -15.32 -2.15
C ASP A 204 12.28 -15.88 -3.58
N CYS A 205 11.08 -15.85 -4.14
CA CYS A 205 10.79 -16.19 -5.52
C CYS A 205 9.64 -15.33 -6.04
N VAL A 206 9.78 -14.80 -7.24
CA VAL A 206 8.75 -14.00 -7.92
C VAL A 206 8.30 -14.71 -9.19
N ILE A 207 7.03 -15.05 -9.27
CA ILE A 207 6.40 -15.55 -10.49
C ILE A 207 5.62 -14.41 -11.12
N VAL A 208 6.07 -13.93 -12.27
CA VAL A 208 5.40 -12.86 -13.03
C VAL A 208 4.48 -13.52 -14.04
N THR A 209 3.19 -13.18 -14.01
CA THR A 209 2.22 -13.68 -15.00
C THR A 209 2.12 -12.71 -16.18
N ASP A 210 1.26 -13.03 -17.15
CA ASP A 210 0.93 -12.08 -18.21
C ASP A 210 0.24 -10.85 -17.65
N ILE A 211 0.46 -9.71 -18.31
CA ILE A 211 -0.12 -8.43 -17.91
C ILE A 211 -1.63 -8.48 -18.11
N PHE A 212 -2.38 -8.20 -17.06
CA PHE A 212 -3.82 -8.00 -17.18
C PHE A 212 -4.11 -6.64 -17.80
N SER A 213 -4.50 -6.65 -19.06
CA SER A 213 -4.66 -5.43 -19.89
C SER A 213 -5.80 -4.52 -19.44
N ALA A 214 -6.82 -5.06 -18.75
CA ALA A 214 -8.09 -4.39 -18.46
C ALA A 214 -8.73 -3.85 -19.78
N ARG A 215 -8.68 -2.52 -19.98
CA ARG A 215 -9.24 -1.87 -21.19
C ARG A 215 -8.16 -1.32 -22.12
N GLU A 216 -6.88 -1.54 -21.79
CA GLU A 216 -5.77 -1.05 -22.61
C GLU A 216 -5.45 -2.01 -23.75
N LYS A 217 -4.99 -1.45 -24.86
CA LYS A 217 -4.42 -2.24 -25.96
C LYS A 217 -2.96 -2.53 -25.65
N ASP A 218 -2.50 -3.70 -26.05
CA ASP A 218 -1.08 -4.07 -25.92
C ASP A 218 -0.22 -3.12 -26.79
N PRO A 219 0.71 -2.37 -26.18
CA PRO A 219 1.63 -1.50 -26.92
C PRO A 219 2.79 -2.25 -27.56
N GLY A 220 2.96 -3.57 -27.29
CA GLY A 220 4.06 -4.39 -27.79
C GLY A 220 5.43 -4.06 -27.20
N THR A 221 5.51 -3.25 -26.14
CA THR A 221 6.80 -2.78 -25.57
C THR A 221 7.14 -3.39 -24.22
N VAL A 222 6.20 -4.06 -23.57
CA VAL A 222 6.36 -4.73 -22.28
C VAL A 222 5.50 -5.97 -22.21
N SER A 223 6.00 -7.03 -21.60
CA SER A 223 5.28 -8.28 -21.37
C SER A 223 5.64 -8.85 -20.00
N GLY A 224 4.87 -9.80 -19.48
CA GLY A 224 5.22 -10.52 -18.26
C GLY A 224 6.62 -11.14 -18.34
N LYS A 225 6.96 -11.71 -19.52
CA LYS A 225 8.30 -12.28 -19.75
C LYS A 225 9.39 -11.22 -19.66
N SER A 226 9.27 -10.09 -20.38
CA SER A 226 10.30 -9.04 -20.34
C SER A 226 10.44 -8.41 -18.94
N MET A 227 9.37 -8.39 -18.16
CA MET A 227 9.43 -7.96 -16.76
C MET A 227 10.19 -8.96 -15.89
N ALA A 228 9.92 -10.26 -16.03
CA ALA A 228 10.63 -11.29 -15.27
C ALA A 228 12.13 -11.31 -15.61
N ASP A 229 12.48 -11.16 -16.89
CA ASP A 229 13.87 -11.07 -17.35
C ASP A 229 14.57 -9.86 -16.69
N LEU A 230 13.94 -8.69 -16.71
CA LEU A 230 14.44 -7.48 -16.04
C LEU A 230 14.57 -7.67 -14.52
N PHE A 231 13.59 -8.29 -13.86
CA PHE A 231 13.64 -8.53 -12.42
C PHE A 231 14.81 -9.43 -12.04
N SER A 232 15.15 -10.40 -12.91
CA SER A 232 16.34 -11.24 -12.74
C SER A 232 17.64 -10.44 -12.90
N GLU A 233 17.69 -9.43 -13.77
CA GLU A 233 18.85 -8.51 -13.89
C GLU A 233 19.04 -7.66 -12.61
N TYR A 234 17.95 -7.38 -11.88
CA TYR A 234 18.00 -6.73 -10.56
C TYR A 234 18.35 -7.69 -9.41
N GLY A 235 18.64 -8.97 -9.71
CA GLY A 235 19.06 -9.97 -8.74
C GLY A 235 17.92 -10.72 -8.06
N LEU A 236 16.67 -10.58 -8.51
CA LEU A 236 15.55 -11.36 -8.01
C LEU A 236 15.55 -12.76 -8.64
N ASN A 237 15.13 -13.76 -7.87
CA ASN A 237 14.77 -15.08 -8.41
C ASN A 237 13.38 -14.96 -9.07
N ALA A 238 13.35 -14.52 -10.33
CA ALA A 238 12.11 -14.21 -11.05
C ALA A 238 11.88 -15.17 -12.22
N LEU A 239 10.62 -15.62 -12.38
CA LEU A 239 10.18 -16.53 -13.44
C LEU A 239 8.95 -15.93 -14.11
N HIS A 240 8.82 -16.10 -15.44
CA HIS A 240 7.56 -15.83 -16.14
C HIS A 240 6.78 -17.13 -16.31
N MET A 241 5.51 -17.13 -15.91
CA MET A 241 4.57 -18.24 -16.14
C MET A 241 3.19 -17.67 -16.41
N SER A 242 2.57 -18.06 -17.54
CA SER A 242 1.24 -17.56 -17.95
C SER A 242 0.11 -18.43 -17.42
N ASP A 243 0.35 -19.74 -17.30
CA ASP A 243 -0.64 -20.73 -16.92
C ASP A 243 -0.71 -20.87 -15.39
N PHE A 244 -1.90 -20.63 -14.82
CA PHE A 244 -2.13 -20.72 -13.38
C PHE A 244 -2.06 -22.14 -12.83
N ASP A 245 -2.40 -23.17 -13.64
CA ASP A 245 -2.28 -24.56 -13.23
C ASP A 245 -0.81 -24.98 -13.16
N GLU A 246 0.02 -24.52 -14.10
CA GLU A 246 1.48 -24.72 -14.04
C GLU A 246 2.10 -23.99 -12.83
N ILE A 247 1.65 -22.78 -12.52
CA ILE A 247 2.07 -22.05 -11.32
C ILE A 247 1.70 -22.86 -10.06
N ALA A 248 0.47 -23.33 -9.99
CA ALA A 248 0.01 -24.15 -8.87
C ALA A 248 0.81 -25.45 -8.72
N GLN A 249 1.21 -26.08 -9.82
CA GLN A 249 2.11 -27.24 -9.80
C GLN A 249 3.51 -26.87 -9.31
N LYS A 250 4.06 -25.74 -9.78
CA LYS A 250 5.39 -25.26 -9.41
C LYS A 250 5.54 -24.99 -7.93
N ILE A 251 4.52 -24.44 -7.27
CA ILE A 251 4.57 -24.16 -5.83
C ILE A 251 4.24 -25.37 -4.95
N ARG A 252 3.79 -26.49 -5.55
CA ARG A 252 3.56 -27.75 -4.86
C ARG A 252 4.83 -28.58 -4.64
N THR A 253 5.88 -28.30 -5.40
CA THR A 253 7.18 -28.99 -5.35
C THR A 253 8.21 -28.20 -4.52
#